data_5077c9eb6e3c1a245239312e8011362b
#
_entry.id   5077c9eb6e3c1a245239312e8011362b
#
_cell.length_a   1.000
_cell.length_b   1.000
_cell.length_c   1.000
_cell.angle_alpha   90.00
_cell.angle_beta   90.00
_cell.angle_gamma   90.00
#
_symmetry.space_group_name_H-M   'P 1'
#
loop_
_entity.id
_entity.type
_entity.pdbx_description
1 polymer ?
#
loop_
_entity_poly.entity_id
_entity_poly.type
_entity_poly.pdbx_seq_one_letter_code
_entity_poly.pdbx_strand_id
1 'polypeptide(L)'
;AKKGRNSMTQAILPLRGKVLNTQKAKLQDIFKNEEINTMIYTIGAGVGTEFNVDDSNYDKVIIMTDADDDGAHIQILLLTFFYRYMRPMIEHGKVYIALPPLYRLQKGRGKKTQVQYAWTDEELADDEKKMGRGYSLQRFKGLGEMNAEQLWATTMDPQSRMLIRVKIDDAALAERRVTTLMGDKVAARRKWIEENVKFRMGEDGSILESEDE
;
A
#
# COMPACT_ATOMS: atom_id res chain seq x y z
N ALA A 1 -2.48 -9.37 10.74
CA ALA A 1 -3.21 -9.82 9.55
C ALA A 1 -3.55 -11.32 9.61
N LYS A 2 -2.59 -12.26 9.76
CA LYS A 2 -2.86 -13.72 9.73
C LYS A 2 -3.98 -14.17 10.68
N LYS A 3 -4.04 -13.64 11.91
CA LYS A 3 -5.08 -13.98 12.90
C LYS A 3 -6.43 -13.32 12.63
N GLY A 4 -6.45 -12.18 11.94
CA GLY A 4 -7.67 -11.42 11.68
C GLY A 4 -8.36 -11.74 10.35
N ARG A 5 -7.70 -12.50 9.44
CA ARG A 5 -8.27 -12.78 8.13
C ARG A 5 -9.46 -13.74 8.18
N ASN A 6 -10.32 -13.66 7.21
CA ASN A 6 -11.24 -14.75 6.89
C ASN A 6 -10.47 -15.86 6.14
N SER A 7 -10.20 -16.98 6.82
CA SER A 7 -9.39 -18.07 6.26
C SER A 7 -10.02 -18.79 5.07
N MET A 8 -11.32 -18.66 4.87
CA MET A 8 -12.04 -19.26 3.73
C MET A 8 -11.81 -18.51 2.42
N THR A 9 -11.59 -17.20 2.50
CA THR A 9 -11.56 -16.32 1.32
C THR A 9 -10.30 -15.45 1.22
N GLN A 10 -9.44 -15.43 2.25
CA GLN A 10 -8.27 -14.58 2.31
C GLN A 10 -7.01 -15.35 2.67
N ALA A 11 -5.96 -15.18 1.88
CA ALA A 11 -4.60 -15.60 2.20
C ALA A 11 -3.74 -14.38 2.55
N ILE A 12 -2.73 -14.56 3.40
CA ILE A 12 -1.76 -13.53 3.75
C ILE A 12 -0.36 -14.03 3.40
N LEU A 13 0.30 -13.32 2.50
CA LEU A 13 1.71 -13.50 2.20
C LEU A 13 2.52 -12.43 2.93
N PRO A 14 3.22 -12.75 4.02
CA PRO A 14 4.09 -11.79 4.70
C PRO A 14 5.38 -11.62 3.91
N LEU A 15 5.74 -10.38 3.61
CA LEU A 15 7.04 -10.03 3.04
C LEU A 15 8.02 -9.70 4.17
N ARG A 16 9.30 -10.05 3.99
CA ARG A 16 10.37 -9.83 4.97
C ARG A 16 11.28 -8.70 4.49
N GLY A 17 10.95 -7.47 4.87
CA GLY A 17 11.73 -6.29 4.50
C GLY A 17 11.42 -5.76 3.10
N LYS A 18 12.37 -5.02 2.51
CA LYS A 18 12.20 -4.37 1.21
C LYS A 18 12.33 -5.40 0.09
N VAL A 19 11.35 -5.40 -0.80
CA VAL A 19 11.32 -6.27 -1.98
C VAL A 19 12.39 -5.85 -2.99
N LEU A 20 12.88 -6.79 -3.78
CA LEU A 20 13.84 -6.53 -4.85
C LEU A 20 13.27 -5.52 -5.86
N ASN A 21 14.06 -4.50 -6.23
CA ASN A 21 13.69 -3.58 -7.29
C ASN A 21 13.84 -4.27 -8.65
N THR A 22 12.73 -4.74 -9.19
CA THR A 22 12.67 -5.51 -10.43
C THR A 22 12.93 -4.69 -11.70
N GLN A 23 12.96 -3.35 -11.59
CA GLN A 23 13.38 -2.47 -12.69
C GLN A 23 14.91 -2.46 -12.87
N LYS A 24 15.67 -2.63 -11.77
CA LYS A 24 17.14 -2.60 -11.78
C LYS A 24 17.76 -4.00 -11.84
N ALA A 25 17.09 -4.97 -11.24
CA ALA A 25 17.64 -6.31 -11.09
C ALA A 25 17.75 -7.02 -12.45
N LYS A 26 18.78 -7.85 -12.59
CA LYS A 26 18.88 -8.76 -13.75
C LYS A 26 17.82 -9.85 -13.63
N LEU A 27 17.36 -10.33 -14.78
CA LEU A 27 16.31 -11.37 -14.85
C LEU A 27 16.66 -12.62 -14.01
N GLN A 28 17.93 -13.01 -14.03
CA GLN A 28 18.42 -14.14 -13.23
C GLN A 28 18.29 -13.91 -11.72
N ASP A 29 18.49 -12.67 -11.25
CA ASP A 29 18.38 -12.34 -9.83
C ASP A 29 16.92 -12.28 -9.38
N ILE A 30 16.03 -11.85 -10.28
CA ILE A 30 14.59 -11.82 -10.05
C ILE A 30 14.07 -13.25 -9.82
N PHE A 31 14.41 -14.18 -10.71
CA PHE A 31 13.97 -15.59 -10.58
C PHE A 31 14.71 -16.39 -9.50
N LYS A 32 15.79 -15.84 -8.92
CA LYS A 32 16.44 -16.42 -7.73
C LYS A 32 15.90 -15.82 -6.42
N ASN A 33 15.18 -14.69 -6.50
CA ASN A 33 14.64 -14.05 -5.31
C ASN A 33 13.46 -14.84 -4.75
N GLU A 34 13.60 -15.32 -3.52
CA GLU A 34 12.64 -16.22 -2.87
C GLU A 34 11.27 -15.53 -2.69
N GLU A 35 11.23 -14.25 -2.35
CA GLU A 35 9.99 -13.51 -2.13
C GLU A 35 9.24 -13.28 -3.44
N ILE A 36 9.95 -12.91 -4.51
CA ILE A 36 9.36 -12.76 -5.86
C ILE A 36 8.81 -14.09 -6.33
N ASN A 37 9.58 -15.17 -6.21
CA ASN A 37 9.12 -16.50 -6.60
C ASN A 37 7.89 -16.93 -5.79
N THR A 38 7.89 -16.69 -4.50
CA THR A 38 6.74 -17.01 -3.66
C THR A 38 5.50 -16.25 -4.10
N MET A 39 5.61 -14.96 -4.48
CA MET A 39 4.49 -14.21 -5.04
C MET A 39 3.99 -14.81 -6.35
N ILE A 40 4.91 -15.13 -7.28
CA ILE A 40 4.57 -15.72 -8.59
C ILE A 40 3.78 -17.03 -8.40
N TYR A 41 4.33 -17.95 -7.60
CA TYR A 41 3.68 -19.24 -7.33
C TYR A 41 2.35 -19.11 -6.59
N THR A 42 2.28 -18.18 -5.62
CA THR A 42 1.06 -17.95 -4.84
C THR A 42 -0.06 -17.40 -5.70
N ILE A 43 0.25 -16.43 -6.58
CA ILE A 43 -0.73 -15.86 -7.52
C ILE A 43 -1.14 -16.90 -8.56
N GLY A 44 -0.21 -17.71 -9.07
CA GLY A 44 -0.47 -18.82 -9.96
C GLY A 44 -0.71 -18.47 -11.42
N ALA A 45 -0.65 -17.19 -11.79
CA ALA A 45 -0.97 -16.68 -13.13
C ALA A 45 0.20 -16.70 -14.12
N GLY A 46 1.39 -17.21 -13.72
CA GLY A 46 2.60 -17.14 -14.53
C GLY A 46 3.22 -15.73 -14.55
N VAL A 47 4.20 -15.51 -15.43
CA VAL A 47 4.89 -14.22 -15.61
C VAL A 47 5.29 -14.00 -17.06
N GLY A 48 5.41 -12.73 -17.46
CA GLY A 48 5.88 -12.36 -18.80
C GLY A 48 4.99 -12.94 -19.92
N THR A 49 5.59 -13.66 -20.85
CA THR A 49 4.88 -14.25 -22.00
C THR A 49 3.97 -15.44 -21.64
N GLU A 50 4.22 -16.08 -20.51
CA GLU A 50 3.41 -17.21 -20.02
C GLU A 50 2.30 -16.77 -19.06
N PHE A 51 2.14 -15.46 -18.89
CA PHE A 51 1.14 -14.90 -17.99
C PHE A 51 -0.28 -15.10 -18.54
N ASN A 52 -1.15 -15.70 -17.74
CA ASN A 52 -2.58 -15.81 -18.01
C ASN A 52 -3.37 -15.37 -16.77
N VAL A 53 -4.15 -14.31 -16.89
CA VAL A 53 -4.91 -13.75 -15.77
C VAL A 53 -6.00 -14.69 -15.24
N ASP A 54 -6.52 -15.57 -16.09
CA ASP A 54 -7.58 -16.51 -15.73
C ASP A 54 -7.06 -17.66 -14.87
N ASP A 55 -5.76 -17.93 -14.90
CA ASP A 55 -5.10 -18.93 -14.05
C ASP A 55 -4.83 -18.42 -12.63
N SER A 56 -5.13 -17.13 -12.36
CA SER A 56 -4.89 -16.56 -11.04
C SER A 56 -5.70 -17.24 -9.95
N ASN A 57 -5.01 -17.72 -8.92
CA ASN A 57 -5.64 -18.31 -7.72
C ASN A 57 -6.47 -17.31 -6.91
N TYR A 58 -6.30 -16.00 -7.15
CA TYR A 58 -6.95 -14.92 -6.40
C TYR A 58 -7.60 -13.92 -7.33
N ASP A 59 -8.81 -13.51 -6.98
CA ASP A 59 -9.53 -12.44 -7.67
C ASP A 59 -8.88 -11.07 -7.42
N LYS A 60 -8.34 -10.86 -6.24
CA LYS A 60 -7.68 -9.60 -5.85
C LYS A 60 -6.35 -9.85 -5.14
N VAL A 61 -5.34 -9.08 -5.52
CA VAL A 61 -4.09 -8.93 -4.77
C VAL A 61 -4.11 -7.57 -4.10
N ILE A 62 -4.00 -7.56 -2.77
CA ILE A 62 -4.12 -6.35 -1.96
C ILE A 62 -2.79 -6.12 -1.24
N ILE A 63 -2.13 -5.01 -1.59
CA ILE A 63 -0.90 -4.58 -0.95
C ILE A 63 -1.26 -3.90 0.37
N MET A 64 -0.68 -4.39 1.46
CA MET A 64 -0.86 -3.83 2.81
C MET A 64 0.50 -3.48 3.39
N THR A 65 0.73 -2.20 3.63
CA THR A 65 1.98 -1.68 4.21
C THR A 65 1.67 -0.71 5.34
N ASP A 66 2.68 -0.39 6.15
CA ASP A 66 2.60 0.66 7.14
C ASP A 66 2.43 2.03 6.46
N ALA A 67 1.82 2.98 7.17
CA ALA A 67 1.61 4.35 6.69
C ALA A 67 2.84 5.23 6.97
N ASP A 68 4.02 4.79 6.50
CA ASP A 68 5.29 5.48 6.64
C ASP A 68 6.10 5.41 5.33
N ASP A 69 7.24 6.10 5.27
CA ASP A 69 8.10 6.16 4.07
C ASP A 69 8.60 4.78 3.64
N ASP A 70 8.90 3.89 4.58
CA ASP A 70 9.34 2.53 4.27
C ASP A 70 8.20 1.70 3.67
N GLY A 71 6.97 1.87 4.19
CA GLY A 71 5.77 1.26 3.64
C GLY A 71 5.45 1.77 2.24
N ALA A 72 5.54 3.07 2.00
CA ALA A 72 5.40 3.68 0.67
C ALA A 72 6.45 3.14 -0.32
N HIS A 73 7.71 3.00 0.12
CA HIS A 73 8.76 2.42 -0.69
C HIS A 73 8.48 0.95 -1.06
N ILE A 74 8.00 0.15 -0.11
CA ILE A 74 7.60 -1.25 -0.39
C ILE A 74 6.45 -1.30 -1.39
N GLN A 75 5.45 -0.42 -1.27
CA GLN A 75 4.35 -0.33 -2.24
C GLN A 75 4.89 -0.09 -3.66
N ILE A 76 5.76 0.89 -3.84
CA ILE A 76 6.33 1.23 -5.15
C ILE A 76 7.17 0.08 -5.73
N LEU A 77 7.92 -0.65 -4.90
CA LEU A 77 8.67 -1.83 -5.34
C LEU A 77 7.73 -2.94 -5.82
N LEU A 78 6.64 -3.20 -5.10
CA LEU A 78 5.62 -4.17 -5.49
C LEU A 78 4.88 -3.74 -6.76
N LEU A 79 4.48 -2.47 -6.86
CA LEU A 79 3.86 -1.93 -8.07
C LEU A 79 4.79 -2.04 -9.28
N THR A 80 6.10 -1.81 -9.09
CA THR A 80 7.11 -2.01 -10.15
C THR A 80 7.15 -3.46 -10.60
N PHE A 81 7.10 -4.41 -9.67
CA PHE A 81 7.03 -5.84 -9.99
C PHE A 81 5.77 -6.17 -10.80
N PHE A 82 4.58 -5.78 -10.34
CA PHE A 82 3.33 -6.02 -11.06
C PHE A 82 3.35 -5.36 -12.44
N TYR A 83 3.84 -4.13 -12.54
CA TYR A 83 3.91 -3.41 -13.82
C TYR A 83 4.82 -4.11 -14.83
N ARG A 84 5.97 -4.66 -14.40
CA ARG A 84 6.95 -5.29 -15.28
C ARG A 84 6.65 -6.74 -15.62
N TYR A 85 6.11 -7.51 -14.67
CA TYR A 85 6.02 -8.96 -14.78
C TYR A 85 4.60 -9.52 -14.76
N MET A 86 3.64 -8.76 -14.25
CA MET A 86 2.23 -9.16 -14.15
C MET A 86 1.29 -8.00 -14.52
N ARG A 87 1.67 -7.23 -15.54
CA ARG A 87 0.91 -6.05 -15.96
C ARG A 87 -0.58 -6.32 -16.24
N PRO A 88 -0.99 -7.44 -16.85
CA PRO A 88 -2.40 -7.73 -17.03
C PRO A 88 -3.19 -7.83 -15.71
N MET A 89 -2.57 -8.15 -14.57
CA MET A 89 -3.24 -8.06 -13.27
C MET A 89 -3.72 -6.64 -12.95
N ILE A 90 -2.93 -5.63 -13.29
CA ILE A 90 -3.32 -4.22 -13.13
C ILE A 90 -4.42 -3.86 -14.14
N GLU A 91 -4.24 -4.21 -15.41
CA GLU A 91 -5.17 -3.90 -16.50
C GLU A 91 -6.56 -4.52 -16.28
N HIS A 92 -6.62 -5.73 -15.72
CA HIS A 92 -7.88 -6.39 -15.32
C HIS A 92 -8.40 -5.94 -13.94
N GLY A 93 -7.74 -4.96 -13.30
CA GLY A 93 -8.20 -4.38 -12.04
C GLY A 93 -8.12 -5.32 -10.85
N LYS A 94 -7.14 -6.21 -10.82
CA LYS A 94 -6.95 -7.20 -9.75
C LYS A 94 -5.94 -6.74 -8.67
N VAL A 95 -5.23 -5.61 -8.86
CA VAL A 95 -4.23 -5.09 -7.92
C VAL A 95 -4.79 -3.88 -7.16
N TYR A 96 -4.69 -3.93 -5.84
CA TYR A 96 -5.21 -2.91 -4.92
C TYR A 96 -4.18 -2.56 -3.85
N ILE A 97 -4.31 -1.35 -3.29
CA ILE A 97 -3.62 -0.90 -2.08
C ILE A 97 -4.68 -0.75 -0.99
N ALA A 98 -4.44 -1.37 0.16
CA ALA A 98 -5.30 -1.19 1.33
C ALA A 98 -4.97 0.13 2.04
N LEU A 99 -6.00 0.83 2.48
CA LEU A 99 -5.88 2.06 3.28
C LEU A 99 -6.28 1.75 4.73
N PRO A 100 -5.32 1.51 5.64
CA PRO A 100 -5.61 1.43 7.07
C PRO A 100 -5.94 2.83 7.60
N PRO A 101 -6.73 2.95 8.70
CA PRO A 101 -6.99 4.24 9.33
C PRO A 101 -5.72 4.80 9.97
N LEU A 102 -5.60 6.12 10.00
CA LEU A 102 -4.55 6.83 10.69
C LEU A 102 -4.87 7.06 12.17
N TYR A 103 -6.14 7.18 12.51
CA TYR A 103 -6.58 7.55 13.85
C TYR A 103 -7.66 6.61 14.39
N ARG A 104 -7.66 6.47 15.72
CA ARG A 104 -8.71 5.80 16.47
C ARG A 104 -9.11 6.67 17.65
N LEU A 105 -10.38 7.03 17.70
CA LEU A 105 -10.99 7.71 18.84
C LEU A 105 -11.77 6.68 19.64
N GLN A 106 -11.66 6.74 20.97
CA GLN A 106 -12.42 5.86 21.84
C GLN A 106 -12.99 6.64 23.01
N LYS A 107 -14.28 6.47 23.29
CA LYS A 107 -14.98 7.07 24.42
C LYS A 107 -15.78 6.03 25.17
N GLY A 108 -15.79 6.12 26.50
CA GLY A 108 -16.51 5.21 27.37
C GLY A 108 -15.70 3.99 27.81
N ARG A 109 -16.35 3.06 28.55
CA ARG A 109 -15.73 1.85 29.07
C ARG A 109 -16.70 0.66 28.97
N GLY A 110 -16.15 -0.53 28.79
CA GLY A 110 -16.90 -1.78 28.72
C GLY A 110 -17.94 -1.77 27.58
N LYS A 111 -19.17 -2.20 27.85
CA LYS A 111 -20.24 -2.32 26.84
C LYS A 111 -20.71 -0.97 26.25
N LYS A 112 -20.37 0.15 26.87
CA LYS A 112 -20.70 1.52 26.39
C LYS A 112 -19.54 2.18 25.65
N THR A 113 -18.54 1.41 25.23
CA THR A 113 -17.41 1.93 24.48
C THR A 113 -17.86 2.28 23.06
N GLN A 114 -17.66 3.52 22.66
CA GLN A 114 -17.78 4.01 21.29
C GLN A 114 -16.38 4.09 20.69
N VAL A 115 -16.21 3.59 19.47
CA VAL A 115 -14.95 3.65 18.73
C VAL A 115 -15.25 4.23 17.36
N GLN A 116 -14.45 5.22 16.93
CA GLN A 116 -14.42 5.78 15.59
C GLN A 116 -13.02 5.64 15.04
N TYR A 117 -12.94 5.45 13.72
CA TYR A 117 -11.69 5.44 12.97
C TYR A 117 -11.72 6.55 11.93
N ALA A 118 -10.62 7.27 11.77
CA ALA A 118 -10.47 8.32 10.78
C ALA A 118 -9.24 8.05 9.91
N TRP A 119 -9.36 8.33 8.61
CA TRP A 119 -8.31 8.12 7.60
C TRP A 119 -7.64 9.43 7.21
N THR A 120 -8.28 10.58 7.47
CA THR A 120 -7.75 11.91 7.21
C THR A 120 -7.86 12.80 8.46
N ASP A 121 -7.13 13.90 8.47
CA ASP A 121 -7.22 14.90 9.55
C ASP A 121 -8.58 15.60 9.57
N GLU A 122 -9.23 15.75 8.42
CA GLU A 122 -10.57 16.32 8.32
C GLU A 122 -11.61 15.38 8.94
N GLU A 123 -11.56 14.08 8.63
CA GLU A 123 -12.42 13.08 9.28
C GLU A 123 -12.19 13.05 10.79
N LEU A 124 -10.93 13.13 11.23
CA LEU A 124 -10.59 13.22 12.64
C LEU A 124 -11.28 14.42 13.30
N ALA A 125 -11.13 15.62 12.73
CA ALA A 125 -11.72 16.85 13.27
C ALA A 125 -13.25 16.78 13.37
N ASP A 126 -13.91 16.14 12.41
CA ASP A 126 -15.36 15.95 12.43
C ASP A 126 -15.79 14.91 13.46
N ASP A 127 -15.04 13.83 13.62
CA ASP A 127 -15.33 12.80 14.61
C ASP A 127 -15.06 13.30 16.04
N GLU A 128 -14.07 14.16 16.25
CA GLU A 128 -13.84 14.85 17.53
C GLU A 128 -15.04 15.72 17.92
N LYS A 129 -15.59 16.49 16.97
CA LYS A 129 -16.79 17.31 17.20
C LYS A 129 -17.99 16.45 17.60
N LYS A 130 -18.24 15.35 16.87
CA LYS A 130 -19.36 14.43 17.12
C LYS A 130 -19.20 13.70 18.46
N MET A 131 -17.99 13.28 18.81
CA MET A 131 -17.72 12.52 20.02
C MET A 131 -17.72 13.41 21.28
N GLY A 132 -17.41 14.70 21.14
CA GLY A 132 -17.32 15.69 22.21
C GLY A 132 -16.20 15.36 23.19
N ARG A 133 -16.24 15.93 24.39
CA ARG A 133 -15.16 15.77 25.39
C ARG A 133 -15.07 14.36 25.99
N GLY A 134 -13.86 13.97 26.42
CA GLY A 134 -13.61 12.74 27.20
C GLY A 134 -13.36 11.47 26.38
N TYR A 135 -12.91 11.60 25.15
CA TYR A 135 -12.35 10.51 24.35
C TYR A 135 -10.84 10.38 24.52
N SER A 136 -10.30 9.23 24.20
CA SER A 136 -8.88 9.00 23.99
C SER A 136 -8.60 8.90 22.47
N LEU A 137 -7.52 9.56 22.03
CA LEU A 137 -7.05 9.52 20.66
C LEU A 137 -5.80 8.66 20.58
N GLN A 138 -5.75 7.75 19.60
CA GLN A 138 -4.59 6.99 19.22
C GLN A 138 -4.29 7.25 17.74
N ARG A 139 -3.04 7.60 17.43
CA ARG A 139 -2.54 7.66 16.05
C ARG A 139 -1.79 6.37 15.76
N PHE A 140 -2.15 5.69 14.68
CA PHE A 140 -1.45 4.50 14.21
C PHE A 140 -0.26 4.91 13.33
N LYS A 141 0.92 4.38 13.65
CA LYS A 141 2.13 4.54 12.83
C LYS A 141 2.35 3.36 11.89
N GLY A 142 1.73 2.22 12.18
CA GLY A 142 1.84 1.03 11.36
C GLY A 142 0.79 -0.04 11.72
N LEU A 143 0.63 -1.01 10.83
CA LEU A 143 -0.31 -2.13 10.97
C LEU A 143 -0.02 -2.99 12.22
N GLY A 144 1.24 -3.00 12.69
CA GLY A 144 1.65 -3.74 13.88
C GLY A 144 1.05 -3.22 15.18
N GLU A 145 0.57 -1.98 15.20
CA GLU A 145 -0.10 -1.37 16.36
C GLU A 145 -1.58 -1.76 16.48
N MET A 146 -2.13 -2.37 15.43
CA MET A 146 -3.50 -2.85 15.42
C MET A 146 -3.58 -4.31 15.88
N ASN A 147 -4.53 -4.62 16.75
CA ASN A 147 -4.87 -6.01 17.03
C ASN A 147 -5.64 -6.65 15.85
N ALA A 148 -5.87 -7.95 15.92
CA ALA A 148 -6.49 -8.71 14.83
C ALA A 148 -7.92 -8.24 14.49
N GLU A 149 -8.70 -7.88 15.51
CA GLU A 149 -10.08 -7.41 15.34
C GLU A 149 -10.15 -6.01 14.74
N GLN A 150 -9.26 -5.12 15.18
CA GLN A 150 -9.13 -3.77 14.62
C GLN A 150 -8.73 -3.83 13.15
N LEU A 151 -7.71 -4.63 12.82
CA LEU A 151 -7.24 -4.79 11.45
C LEU A 151 -8.30 -5.42 10.54
N TRP A 152 -9.06 -6.38 11.05
CA TRP A 152 -10.21 -6.93 10.33
C TRP A 152 -11.23 -5.83 10.04
N ALA A 153 -11.75 -5.20 11.08
CA ALA A 153 -12.86 -4.25 10.98
C ALA A 153 -12.58 -3.01 10.12
N THR A 154 -11.31 -2.62 9.96
CA THR A 154 -10.93 -1.38 9.25
C THR A 154 -10.29 -1.62 7.89
N THR A 155 -9.58 -2.76 7.71
CA THR A 155 -8.66 -2.92 6.58
C THR A 155 -8.87 -4.22 5.80
N MET A 156 -9.44 -5.26 6.43
CA MET A 156 -9.53 -6.58 5.81
C MET A 156 -10.95 -7.03 5.47
N ASP A 157 -11.96 -6.58 6.22
CA ASP A 157 -13.35 -6.93 5.96
C ASP A 157 -13.83 -6.35 4.61
N PRO A 158 -14.27 -7.19 3.67
CA PRO A 158 -14.76 -6.72 2.39
C PRO A 158 -15.90 -5.69 2.45
N GLN A 159 -16.64 -5.63 3.56
CA GLN A 159 -17.78 -4.72 3.72
C GLN A 159 -17.36 -3.31 4.21
N SER A 160 -16.22 -3.20 4.90
CA SER A 160 -15.82 -1.94 5.55
C SER A 160 -14.45 -1.42 5.09
N ARG A 161 -13.61 -2.27 4.51
CA ARG A 161 -12.26 -1.88 4.08
C ARG A 161 -12.29 -0.86 2.96
N MET A 162 -11.32 0.05 2.98
CA MET A 162 -11.06 0.96 1.85
C MET A 162 -9.87 0.46 1.03
N LEU A 163 -10.06 0.41 -0.29
CA LEU A 163 -9.06 -0.03 -1.24
C LEU A 163 -8.90 0.99 -2.36
N ILE A 164 -7.66 1.32 -2.69
CA ILE A 164 -7.33 2.02 -3.93
C ILE A 164 -7.06 0.97 -5.01
N ARG A 165 -7.83 1.01 -6.10
CA ARG A 165 -7.56 0.18 -7.26
C ARG A 165 -6.42 0.78 -8.07
N VAL A 166 -5.37 0.00 -8.30
CA VAL A 166 -4.25 0.40 -9.15
C VAL A 166 -4.69 0.40 -10.61
N LYS A 167 -4.39 1.48 -11.34
CA LYS A 167 -4.73 1.66 -12.77
C LYS A 167 -3.53 2.19 -13.55
N ILE A 168 -3.54 1.92 -14.84
CA ILE A 168 -2.62 2.51 -15.82
C ILE A 168 -3.47 3.35 -16.76
N ASP A 169 -3.58 4.65 -16.49
CA ASP A 169 -4.41 5.56 -17.30
C ASP A 169 -3.67 5.98 -18.57
N ASP A 170 -2.34 6.17 -18.51
CA ASP A 170 -1.45 6.46 -19.63
C ASP A 170 -0.24 5.53 -19.59
N ALA A 171 -0.20 4.58 -20.52
CA ALA A 171 0.87 3.58 -20.59
C ALA A 171 2.23 4.19 -20.89
N ALA A 172 2.30 5.24 -21.73
CA ALA A 172 3.56 5.88 -22.08
C ALA A 172 4.12 6.70 -20.92
N LEU A 173 3.25 7.38 -20.18
CA LEU A 173 3.63 8.11 -18.98
C LEU A 173 4.07 7.17 -17.86
N ALA A 174 3.33 6.07 -17.62
CA ALA A 174 3.70 5.04 -16.65
C ALA A 174 5.06 4.44 -16.96
N GLU A 175 5.33 4.08 -18.23
CA GLU A 175 6.62 3.56 -18.65
C GLU A 175 7.76 4.55 -18.36
N ARG A 176 7.58 5.84 -18.73
CA ARG A 176 8.57 6.88 -18.45
C ARG A 176 8.82 7.04 -16.95
N ARG A 177 7.76 7.10 -16.14
CA ARG A 177 7.87 7.27 -14.68
C ARG A 177 8.58 6.08 -14.02
N VAL A 178 8.17 4.85 -14.32
CA VAL A 178 8.80 3.65 -13.77
C VAL A 178 10.28 3.58 -14.19
N THR A 179 10.59 3.82 -15.47
CA THR A 179 11.98 3.81 -15.95
C THR A 179 12.84 4.89 -15.31
N THR A 180 12.31 6.11 -15.14
CA THR A 180 13.06 7.23 -14.56
C THR A 180 13.24 7.07 -13.05
N LEU A 181 12.15 6.77 -12.32
CA LEU A 181 12.17 6.79 -10.85
C LEU A 181 12.75 5.50 -10.27
N MET A 182 12.48 4.34 -10.89
CA MET A 182 12.92 3.04 -10.39
C MET A 182 14.14 2.47 -11.12
N GLY A 183 14.58 3.06 -12.23
CA GLY A 183 15.72 2.61 -13.02
C GLY A 183 17.08 3.01 -12.45
N ASP A 184 18.16 2.67 -13.18
CA ASP A 184 19.55 2.88 -12.75
C ASP A 184 20.06 4.31 -12.93
N LYS A 185 19.44 5.09 -13.82
CA LYS A 185 19.92 6.43 -14.18
C LYS A 185 19.64 7.45 -13.08
N VAL A 186 20.58 7.62 -12.15
CA VAL A 186 20.46 8.53 -11.01
C VAL A 186 20.27 9.98 -11.46
N ALA A 187 21.00 10.44 -12.51
CA ALA A 187 20.89 11.83 -13.00
C ALA A 187 19.48 12.14 -13.53
N ALA A 188 18.87 11.22 -14.28
CA ALA A 188 17.51 11.38 -14.77
C ALA A 188 16.48 11.47 -13.65
N ARG A 189 16.62 10.61 -12.63
CA ARG A 189 15.75 10.62 -11.45
C ARG A 189 15.90 11.91 -10.63
N ARG A 190 17.15 12.37 -10.38
CA ARG A 190 17.40 13.63 -9.68
C ARG A 190 16.75 14.80 -10.40
N LYS A 191 16.98 14.92 -11.72
CA LYS A 191 16.38 15.98 -12.54
C LYS A 191 14.85 15.96 -12.45
N TRP A 192 14.24 14.76 -12.53
CA TRP A 192 12.80 14.63 -12.44
C TRP A 192 12.28 15.12 -11.08
N ILE A 193 12.95 14.74 -9.96
CA ILE A 193 12.57 15.18 -8.61
C ILE A 193 12.69 16.72 -8.50
N GLU A 194 13.79 17.31 -8.96
CA GLU A 194 14.00 18.76 -8.95
C GLU A 194 12.93 19.52 -9.76
N GLU A 195 12.43 18.94 -10.85
CA GLU A 195 11.44 19.58 -11.71
C GLU A 195 9.97 19.37 -11.26
N ASN A 196 9.68 18.29 -10.53
CA ASN A 196 8.30 17.88 -10.25
C ASN A 196 7.93 17.88 -8.75
N VAL A 197 8.91 17.90 -7.84
CA VAL A 197 8.64 17.86 -6.41
C VAL A 197 8.92 19.26 -5.82
N LYS A 198 7.88 19.86 -5.23
CA LYS A 198 8.01 21.11 -4.48
C LYS A 198 8.21 20.77 -3.01
N PHE A 199 9.40 21.02 -2.50
CA PHE A 199 9.67 20.94 -1.08
C PHE A 199 9.27 22.25 -0.42
N ARG A 200 8.36 22.22 0.55
CA ARG A 200 8.12 23.33 1.47
C ARG A 200 9.05 23.16 2.67
N MET A 201 9.84 24.17 2.96
CA MET A 201 10.62 24.19 4.20
C MET A 201 9.79 24.82 5.31
N GLY A 202 9.67 24.13 6.44
CA GLY A 202 9.14 24.69 7.67
C GLY A 202 10.05 25.78 8.23
N GLU A 203 9.54 26.62 9.10
CA GLU A 203 10.31 27.71 9.75
C GLU A 203 11.49 27.17 10.59
N ASP A 204 11.44 25.90 10.97
CA ASP A 204 12.49 25.17 11.69
C ASP A 204 13.52 24.48 10.76
N GLY A 205 13.39 24.66 9.44
CA GLY A 205 14.25 24.00 8.43
C GLY A 205 13.85 22.56 8.10
N SER A 206 12.77 22.03 8.67
CA SER A 206 12.23 20.72 8.28
C SER A 206 11.61 20.78 6.88
N ILE A 207 11.67 19.66 6.15
CA ILE A 207 10.98 19.52 4.87
C ILE A 207 9.53 19.16 5.19
N LEU A 208 8.59 20.04 4.82
CA LEU A 208 7.17 19.75 4.88
C LEU A 208 6.75 19.09 3.57
N GLU A 209 6.00 17.98 3.65
CA GLU A 209 5.38 17.39 2.48
C GLU A 209 4.39 18.38 1.86
N SER A 210 4.40 18.50 0.54
CA SER A 210 3.40 19.28 -0.17
C SER A 210 2.07 18.57 -0.09
N GLU A 211 1.08 19.15 0.56
CA GLU A 211 -0.31 18.74 0.35
C GLU A 211 -0.62 18.99 -1.14
N ASP A 212 -0.93 17.94 -1.87
CA ASP A 212 -1.38 18.01 -3.26
C ASP A 212 -2.76 18.69 -3.27
N GLU A 213 -2.87 19.79 -4.03
CA GLU A 213 -4.15 20.36 -4.45
C GLU A 213 -4.82 19.49 -5.50
#